data_4f57d3dfca14d75cdefdd307bf9ddd0f
#
_entry.id   4f57d3dfca14d75cdefdd307bf9ddd0f
#
_cell.length_a   1.000
_cell.length_b   1.000
_cell.length_c   1.000
_cell.angle_alpha   90.00
_cell.angle_beta   90.00
_cell.angle_gamma   90.00
#
_symmetry.space_group_name_H-M   'P 1'
#
loop_
_entity.id
_entity.type
_entity.pdbx_description
1 polymer ?
#
loop_
_entity_poly.entity_id
_entity_poly.type
_entity_poly.pdbx_seq_one_letter_code
_entity_poly.pdbx_strand_id
1 'polypeptide(L)'
;MKLPVPPPSFSTLLADLFATAHGTERFEELTREGGGAAPGGKYRHWDTFRHTLPSTRFSAEEQWIAVKLARRALYRPLPMKDVRGMPFQYALPNPALEMLHQIDRNAGGSLRGNIQGNELVTNPATRDTYLFKSIVEEAITSSQLEGASTTRKVAKAMIQEGRAPSNRSERMILNNYEGMLYVRKFIHAPLTPEIVIELQRRLTEGTLDDPDAAGRFRRDDEHIVIEDETGTRLHTPPPAGELHERMRAMCDFANGAEPGEFVPPAVRAILLHFWLAYDHPFVDGNGRTARALFYWSMAREGYWLCEYVSISRILRKARAQYARSYLYTETDDNDATYFLLYQMRV
;
A
#
# COMPACT_ATOMS: atom_id res chain seq x y z
N MET A 1 16.95 -8.93 4.05
CA MET A 1 16.40 -8.11 5.17
C MET A 1 16.06 -9.01 6.35
N LYS A 2 16.26 -8.59 7.62
CA LYS A 2 15.82 -9.40 8.77
C LYS A 2 14.29 -9.40 8.86
N LEU A 3 13.67 -10.59 8.89
CA LEU A 3 12.24 -10.73 9.10
C LEU A 3 11.82 -10.23 10.48
N PRO A 4 10.66 -9.60 10.62
CA PRO A 4 10.16 -9.17 11.92
C PRO A 4 9.82 -10.38 12.80
N VAL A 5 10.04 -10.25 14.07
CA VAL A 5 9.59 -11.27 15.05
C VAL A 5 8.07 -11.12 15.21
N PRO A 6 7.28 -12.17 14.90
CA PRO A 6 5.85 -12.11 15.04
C PRO A 6 5.44 -11.93 16.51
N PRO A 7 4.30 -11.31 16.78
CA PRO A 7 3.77 -11.22 18.13
C PRO A 7 3.44 -12.62 18.67
N PRO A 8 3.52 -12.82 19.99
CA PRO A 8 2.97 -14.02 20.62
C PRO A 8 1.45 -14.06 20.43
N SER A 9 0.90 -15.26 20.38
CA SER A 9 -0.54 -15.47 20.23
C SER A 9 -1.32 -14.74 21.33
N PHE A 10 -2.29 -13.94 20.94
CA PHE A 10 -3.12 -13.21 21.89
C PHE A 10 -3.88 -14.14 22.85
N SER A 11 -4.39 -15.27 22.36
CA SER A 11 -5.07 -16.27 23.21
C SER A 11 -4.13 -16.91 24.20
N THR A 12 -2.89 -17.18 23.81
CA THR A 12 -1.87 -17.72 24.70
C THR A 12 -1.53 -16.71 25.80
N LEU A 13 -1.28 -15.46 25.44
CA LEU A 13 -0.99 -14.39 26.40
C LEU A 13 -2.12 -14.21 27.44
N LEU A 14 -3.37 -14.26 27.00
CA LEU A 14 -4.52 -14.19 27.92
C LEU A 14 -4.59 -15.41 28.82
N ALA A 15 -4.39 -16.60 28.28
CA ALA A 15 -4.40 -17.84 29.08
C ALA A 15 -3.30 -17.80 30.15
N ASP A 16 -2.08 -17.39 29.77
CA ASP A 16 -0.96 -17.27 30.70
C ASP A 16 -1.23 -16.25 31.81
N LEU A 17 -1.81 -15.10 31.45
CA LEU A 17 -2.17 -14.05 32.40
C LEU A 17 -3.21 -14.58 33.42
N PHE A 18 -4.29 -15.24 32.97
CA PHE A 18 -5.35 -15.73 33.81
C PHE A 18 -4.97 -17.01 34.61
N ALA A 19 -3.91 -17.70 34.22
CA ALA A 19 -3.35 -18.78 34.98
C ALA A 19 -2.61 -18.31 36.27
N THR A 20 -2.31 -17.03 36.41
CA THR A 20 -1.67 -16.46 37.60
C THR A 20 -2.69 -16.23 38.72
N ALA A 21 -2.25 -16.27 39.97
CA ALA A 21 -3.11 -16.10 41.14
C ALA A 21 -3.88 -14.75 41.18
N HIS A 22 -3.35 -13.70 40.50
CA HIS A 22 -3.92 -12.38 40.47
C HIS A 22 -4.25 -11.94 39.01
N GLY A 23 -4.47 -12.90 38.11
CA GLY A 23 -4.66 -12.63 36.67
C GLY A 23 -5.82 -11.70 36.36
N THR A 24 -6.95 -11.84 37.06
CA THR A 24 -8.13 -10.97 36.87
C THR A 24 -7.85 -9.52 37.29
N GLU A 25 -7.28 -9.34 38.49
CA GLU A 25 -6.92 -7.99 39.00
C GLU A 25 -5.91 -7.33 38.08
N ARG A 26 -4.93 -8.10 37.65
CA ARG A 26 -3.88 -7.62 36.72
C ARG A 26 -4.44 -7.24 35.35
N PHE A 27 -5.41 -8.01 34.85
CA PHE A 27 -6.11 -7.67 33.59
C PHE A 27 -6.91 -6.36 33.71
N GLU A 28 -7.61 -6.15 34.85
CA GLU A 28 -8.33 -4.90 35.09
C GLU A 28 -7.38 -3.67 35.14
N GLU A 29 -6.24 -3.84 35.80
CA GLU A 29 -5.20 -2.81 35.85
C GLU A 29 -4.65 -2.50 34.45
N LEU A 30 -4.32 -3.52 33.66
CA LEU A 30 -3.84 -3.39 32.28
C LEU A 30 -4.83 -2.68 31.38
N THR A 31 -6.12 -2.99 31.49
CA THR A 31 -7.16 -2.35 30.68
C THR A 31 -7.40 -0.89 31.09
N ARG A 32 -7.22 -0.54 32.35
CA ARG A 32 -7.35 0.82 32.87
C ARG A 32 -6.15 1.70 32.53
N GLU A 33 -4.94 1.17 32.62
CA GLU A 33 -3.68 1.90 32.42
C GLU A 33 -3.12 1.74 31.01
N GLY A 34 -3.67 0.82 30.22
CA GLY A 34 -3.21 0.52 28.87
C GLY A 34 -3.26 1.74 27.95
N GLY A 35 -2.18 1.98 27.23
CA GLY A 35 -1.99 3.14 26.36
C GLY A 35 -2.81 3.14 25.06
N GLY A 36 -3.90 2.38 24.97
CA GLY A 36 -4.77 2.29 23.79
C GLY A 36 -4.11 1.59 22.59
N ALA A 37 -4.70 1.75 21.39
CA ALA A 37 -4.25 1.07 20.17
C ALA A 37 -2.88 1.54 19.66
N ALA A 38 -2.48 2.77 20.00
CA ALA A 38 -1.22 3.40 19.58
C ALA A 38 -0.53 4.13 20.74
N PRO A 39 0.10 3.38 21.67
CA PRO A 39 0.76 3.98 22.84
C PRO A 39 1.81 5.01 22.43
N GLY A 40 1.76 6.19 23.09
CA GLY A 40 2.62 7.32 22.76
C GLY A 40 2.46 7.84 21.33
N GLY A 41 1.26 7.73 20.76
CA GLY A 41 0.94 8.17 19.39
C GLY A 41 1.58 7.30 18.29
N LYS A 42 2.11 6.11 18.61
CA LYS A 42 2.83 5.27 17.66
C LYS A 42 2.22 3.87 17.57
N TYR A 43 1.75 3.50 16.39
CA TYR A 43 1.26 2.17 16.10
C TYR A 43 2.43 1.24 15.76
N ARG A 44 2.98 0.59 16.77
CA ARG A 44 4.18 -0.26 16.62
C ARG A 44 3.81 -1.71 16.46
N HIS A 45 4.56 -2.41 15.60
CA HIS A 45 4.56 -3.87 15.53
C HIS A 45 5.31 -4.44 16.74
N TRP A 46 4.97 -5.66 17.17
CA TRP A 46 5.61 -6.37 18.29
C TRP A 46 7.14 -6.34 18.23
N ASP A 47 7.71 -6.56 17.04
CA ASP A 47 9.16 -6.56 16.81
C ASP A 47 9.86 -5.32 17.35
N THR A 48 9.22 -4.16 17.28
CA THR A 48 9.73 -2.90 17.82
C THR A 48 9.14 -2.55 19.17
N PHE A 49 7.87 -2.90 19.39
CA PHE A 49 7.14 -2.58 20.62
C PHE A 49 7.84 -3.12 21.86
N ARG A 50 8.21 -4.39 21.88
CA ARG A 50 8.88 -5.08 23.00
C ARG A 50 10.19 -4.45 23.48
N HIS A 51 10.81 -3.58 22.66
CA HIS A 51 12.08 -2.92 22.99
C HIS A 51 11.95 -1.43 23.29
N THR A 52 10.75 -0.86 23.14
CA THR A 52 10.56 0.60 23.22
C THR A 52 9.64 1.04 24.36
N LEU A 53 9.32 0.14 25.25
CA LEU A 53 8.44 0.43 26.38
C LEU A 53 9.18 1.17 27.49
N PRO A 54 8.52 2.14 28.15
CA PRO A 54 9.02 2.68 29.39
C PRO A 54 9.05 1.57 30.45
N SER A 55 9.98 1.67 31.39
CA SER A 55 10.00 0.76 32.55
C SER A 55 8.71 0.96 33.34
N THR A 56 7.86 -0.06 33.33
CA THR A 56 6.60 -0.11 34.08
C THR A 56 6.55 -1.39 34.92
N ARG A 57 5.53 -1.50 35.78
CA ARG A 57 5.27 -2.73 36.53
C ARG A 57 4.76 -3.88 35.67
N PHE A 58 4.45 -3.63 34.38
CA PHE A 58 3.95 -4.60 33.43
C PHE A 58 5.03 -5.06 32.47
N SER A 59 5.03 -6.35 32.15
CA SER A 59 5.91 -6.92 31.12
C SER A 59 5.51 -6.41 29.71
N ALA A 60 6.37 -6.64 28.72
CA ALA A 60 6.05 -6.29 27.32
C ALA A 60 4.83 -7.07 26.82
N GLU A 61 4.73 -8.35 27.18
CA GLU A 61 3.63 -9.26 26.85
C GLU A 61 2.32 -8.78 27.44
N GLU A 62 2.31 -8.41 28.72
CA GLU A 62 1.14 -7.86 29.38
C GLU A 62 0.67 -6.55 28.72
N GLN A 63 1.59 -5.61 28.47
CA GLN A 63 1.25 -4.37 27.78
C GLN A 63 0.73 -4.63 26.36
N TRP A 64 1.25 -5.68 25.68
CA TRP A 64 0.77 -6.08 24.37
C TRP A 64 -0.67 -6.61 24.41
N ILE A 65 -1.10 -7.28 25.47
CA ILE A 65 -2.51 -7.66 25.67
C ILE A 65 -3.41 -6.43 25.61
N ALA A 66 -3.10 -5.39 26.38
CA ALA A 66 -3.88 -4.16 26.39
C ALA A 66 -3.92 -3.47 25.01
N VAL A 67 -2.79 -3.42 24.32
CA VAL A 67 -2.68 -2.87 22.96
C VAL A 67 -3.55 -3.67 21.98
N LYS A 68 -3.47 -5.01 21.99
CA LYS A 68 -4.26 -5.86 21.08
C LYS A 68 -5.76 -5.77 21.38
N LEU A 69 -6.16 -5.67 22.62
CA LEU A 69 -7.57 -5.43 22.99
C LEU A 69 -8.08 -4.11 22.40
N ALA A 70 -7.34 -3.03 22.59
CA ALA A 70 -7.70 -1.72 22.05
C ALA A 70 -7.74 -1.70 20.52
N ARG A 71 -6.83 -2.41 19.85
CA ARG A 71 -6.81 -2.55 18.39
C ARG A 71 -7.99 -3.35 17.87
N ARG A 72 -8.29 -4.51 18.51
CA ARG A 72 -9.41 -5.38 18.12
C ARG A 72 -10.76 -4.66 18.17
N ALA A 73 -10.94 -3.76 19.13
CA ALA A 73 -12.15 -2.92 19.19
C ALA A 73 -12.29 -1.92 18.03
N LEU A 74 -11.20 -1.64 17.31
CA LEU A 74 -11.18 -0.70 16.18
C LEU A 74 -11.11 -1.40 14.81
N TYR A 75 -10.86 -2.71 14.77
CA TYR A 75 -10.68 -3.42 13.52
C TYR A 75 -11.94 -3.45 12.67
N ARG A 76 -11.75 -3.16 11.41
CA ARG A 76 -12.73 -3.27 10.35
C ARG A 76 -12.25 -4.33 9.36
N PRO A 77 -13.05 -5.37 9.09
CA PRO A 77 -12.64 -6.42 8.18
C PRO A 77 -12.60 -5.90 6.74
N LEU A 78 -11.71 -6.49 5.96
CA LEU A 78 -11.66 -6.31 4.51
C LEU A 78 -12.17 -7.58 3.81
N PRO A 79 -12.75 -7.48 2.62
CA PRO A 79 -13.12 -8.66 1.82
C PRO A 79 -11.90 -9.43 1.29
N MET A 80 -10.72 -8.87 1.43
CA MET A 80 -9.44 -9.50 1.14
C MET A 80 -9.10 -10.58 2.15
N LYS A 81 -8.60 -11.73 1.68
CA LYS A 81 -8.19 -12.86 2.52
C LYS A 81 -6.74 -13.26 2.28
N ASP A 82 -6.10 -13.80 3.31
CA ASP A 82 -4.78 -14.43 3.17
C ASP A 82 -4.88 -15.83 2.52
N VAL A 83 -3.74 -16.48 2.32
CA VAL A 83 -3.64 -17.84 1.76
C VAL A 83 -4.30 -18.93 2.62
N ARG A 84 -4.65 -18.63 3.87
CA ARG A 84 -5.36 -19.52 4.81
C ARG A 84 -6.85 -19.21 4.86
N GLY A 85 -7.33 -18.25 4.06
CA GLY A 85 -8.72 -17.78 4.06
C GLY A 85 -9.07 -16.82 5.19
N MET A 86 -8.09 -16.36 5.99
CA MET A 86 -8.32 -15.39 7.07
C MET A 86 -8.44 -13.99 6.49
N PRO A 87 -9.44 -13.20 6.89
CA PRO A 87 -9.63 -11.85 6.37
C PRO A 87 -8.48 -10.93 6.80
N PHE A 88 -8.13 -9.99 5.94
CA PHE A 88 -7.39 -8.80 6.34
C PHE A 88 -8.30 -7.84 7.09
N GLN A 89 -7.70 -6.99 7.90
CA GLN A 89 -8.41 -5.99 8.69
C GLN A 89 -7.57 -4.72 8.79
N TYR A 90 -8.22 -3.61 9.06
CA TYR A 90 -7.55 -2.33 9.32
C TYR A 90 -8.24 -1.58 10.45
N ALA A 91 -7.52 -0.66 11.08
CA ALA A 91 -8.05 0.26 12.08
C ALA A 91 -7.69 1.71 11.72
N LEU A 92 -8.49 2.65 12.23
CA LEU A 92 -8.20 4.07 12.16
C LEU A 92 -7.95 4.63 13.57
N PRO A 93 -6.80 4.32 14.20
CA PRO A 93 -6.41 4.91 15.47
C PRO A 93 -6.15 6.41 15.31
N ASN A 94 -6.08 7.17 16.43
CA ASN A 94 -5.87 8.61 16.39
C ASN A 94 -4.79 9.10 15.42
N PRO A 95 -3.58 8.48 15.36
CA PRO A 95 -2.58 8.89 14.37
C PRO A 95 -3.03 8.74 12.91
N ALA A 96 -3.89 7.74 12.61
CA ALA A 96 -4.45 7.57 11.27
C ALA A 96 -5.50 8.65 10.98
N LEU A 97 -6.37 8.96 11.95
CA LEU A 97 -7.39 10.00 11.81
C LEU A 97 -6.77 11.39 11.59
N GLU A 98 -5.69 11.71 12.32
CA GLU A 98 -4.95 12.96 12.13
C GLU A 98 -4.35 13.08 10.73
N MET A 99 -3.68 12.02 10.25
CA MET A 99 -3.09 11.99 8.91
C MET A 99 -4.17 12.03 7.83
N LEU A 100 -5.27 11.30 8.01
CA LEU A 100 -6.40 11.31 7.07
C LEU A 100 -7.01 12.70 6.97
N HIS A 101 -7.24 13.37 8.11
CA HIS A 101 -7.72 14.75 8.11
C HIS A 101 -6.77 15.70 7.35
N GLN A 102 -5.45 15.53 7.52
CA GLN A 102 -4.48 16.33 6.76
C GLN A 102 -4.51 16.04 5.26
N ILE A 103 -4.63 14.77 4.87
CA ILE A 103 -4.76 14.36 3.46
C ILE A 103 -6.03 14.96 2.86
N ASP A 104 -7.18 14.79 3.51
CA ASP A 104 -8.47 15.30 3.03
C ASP A 104 -8.44 16.83 2.88
N ARG A 105 -7.90 17.52 3.87
CA ARG A 105 -7.81 18.99 3.85
C ARG A 105 -6.85 19.53 2.79
N ASN A 106 -5.72 18.87 2.56
CA ASN A 106 -4.65 19.40 1.72
C ASN A 106 -4.69 18.86 0.29
N ALA A 107 -5.14 17.62 0.10
CA ALA A 107 -5.13 16.96 -1.20
C ALA A 107 -6.54 16.77 -1.81
N GLY A 108 -7.60 16.82 -0.99
CA GLY A 108 -8.99 16.74 -1.42
C GLY A 108 -9.60 18.11 -1.75
N GLY A 109 -10.81 18.08 -2.29
CA GLY A 109 -11.59 19.27 -2.60
C GLY A 109 -11.37 19.85 -4.01
N SER A 110 -12.24 20.80 -4.40
CA SER A 110 -12.13 21.46 -5.70
C SER A 110 -11.06 22.55 -5.67
N LEU A 111 -10.27 22.65 -6.71
CA LEU A 111 -9.31 23.73 -6.97
C LEU A 111 -9.91 25.15 -6.81
N ARG A 112 -11.24 25.28 -6.81
CA ARG A 112 -11.94 26.56 -6.76
C ARG A 112 -12.05 27.18 -5.37
N GLY A 113 -11.87 26.39 -4.30
CA GLY A 113 -12.15 26.85 -2.91
C GLY A 113 -10.94 27.28 -2.09
N ASN A 114 -9.73 26.85 -2.43
CA ASN A 114 -8.58 26.96 -1.52
C ASN A 114 -7.41 27.82 -2.06
N ILE A 115 -7.58 28.53 -3.19
CA ILE A 115 -6.49 29.26 -3.84
C ILE A 115 -6.66 30.76 -3.65
N GLN A 116 -6.50 31.23 -2.44
CA GLN A 116 -6.03 32.60 -2.22
C GLN A 116 -4.50 32.58 -2.31
N GLY A 117 -3.96 32.92 -3.47
CA GLY A 117 -2.56 33.31 -3.61
C GLY A 117 -1.59 32.37 -4.37
N ASN A 118 -2.01 31.28 -4.97
CA ASN A 118 -1.09 30.44 -5.77
C ASN A 118 -1.43 30.46 -7.26
N GLU A 119 -0.85 31.43 -8.00
CA GLU A 119 -0.94 31.53 -9.47
C GLU A 119 -0.51 30.25 -10.20
N LEU A 120 0.27 29.39 -9.54
CA LEU A 120 0.83 28.16 -10.09
C LEU A 120 -0.23 27.12 -10.50
N VAL A 121 -1.40 27.11 -9.85
CA VAL A 121 -2.46 26.11 -10.08
C VAL A 121 -3.64 26.67 -10.87
N THR A 122 -3.78 28.01 -10.90
CA THR A 122 -4.86 28.70 -11.65
C THR A 122 -4.55 28.85 -13.11
N ASN A 123 -3.27 28.88 -13.52
CA ASN A 123 -2.86 28.96 -14.93
C ASN A 123 -2.81 27.55 -15.55
N PRO A 124 -3.66 27.22 -16.57
CA PRO A 124 -3.70 25.93 -17.22
C PRO A 124 -2.36 25.45 -17.76
N ALA A 125 -1.58 26.32 -18.40
CA ALA A 125 -0.28 25.96 -18.98
C ALA A 125 0.75 25.59 -17.89
N THR A 126 0.71 26.28 -16.78
CA THR A 126 1.56 25.99 -15.62
C THR A 126 1.15 24.66 -14.99
N ARG A 127 -0.16 24.43 -14.81
CA ARG A 127 -0.73 23.20 -14.30
C ARG A 127 -0.31 21.99 -15.15
N ASP A 128 -0.46 22.07 -16.47
CA ASP A 128 -0.11 20.99 -17.39
C ASP A 128 1.39 20.69 -17.37
N THR A 129 2.23 21.72 -17.22
CA THR A 129 3.67 21.56 -17.06
C THR A 129 4.04 20.81 -15.75
N TYR A 130 3.40 21.15 -14.64
CA TYR A 130 3.65 20.47 -13.37
C TYR A 130 3.15 19.02 -13.40
N LEU A 131 1.95 18.80 -13.94
CA LEU A 131 1.38 17.47 -14.11
C LEU A 131 2.30 16.58 -14.95
N PHE A 132 2.76 17.08 -16.11
CA PHE A 132 3.72 16.36 -16.95
C PHE A 132 4.98 15.99 -16.15
N LYS A 133 5.56 16.95 -15.42
CA LYS A 133 6.75 16.71 -14.60
C LYS A 133 6.53 15.64 -13.54
N SER A 134 5.35 15.62 -12.91
CA SER A 134 5.01 14.65 -11.88
C SER A 134 4.83 13.24 -12.45
N ILE A 135 4.09 13.10 -13.54
CA ILE A 135 3.91 11.82 -14.24
C ILE A 135 5.25 11.25 -14.70
N VAL A 136 6.12 12.09 -15.25
CA VAL A 136 7.48 11.69 -15.66
C VAL A 136 8.30 11.25 -14.45
N GLU A 137 8.24 11.99 -13.34
CA GLU A 137 8.95 11.60 -12.11
C GLU A 137 8.46 10.28 -11.53
N GLU A 138 7.13 10.06 -11.50
CA GLU A 138 6.55 8.81 -11.07
C GLU A 138 6.95 7.66 -12.00
N ALA A 139 6.87 7.83 -13.31
CA ALA A 139 7.26 6.83 -14.29
C ALA A 139 8.72 6.38 -14.09
N ILE A 140 9.62 7.33 -13.87
CA ILE A 140 11.04 7.06 -13.63
C ILE A 140 11.23 6.33 -12.30
N THR A 141 10.72 6.90 -11.21
CA THR A 141 11.01 6.40 -9.86
C THR A 141 10.30 5.09 -9.56
N SER A 142 9.10 4.88 -10.07
CA SER A 142 8.36 3.63 -9.98
C SER A 142 9.06 2.50 -10.76
N SER A 143 9.58 2.78 -11.97
CA SER A 143 10.35 1.80 -12.72
C SER A 143 11.71 1.49 -12.08
N GLN A 144 12.37 2.51 -11.49
CA GLN A 144 13.61 2.31 -10.74
C GLN A 144 13.40 1.53 -9.43
N LEU A 145 12.25 1.61 -8.82
CA LEU A 145 11.86 0.78 -7.67
C LEU A 145 11.81 -0.70 -8.07
N GLU A 146 11.44 -1.00 -9.31
CA GLU A 146 11.39 -2.33 -9.92
C GLU A 146 12.68 -2.70 -10.69
N GLY A 147 13.79 -1.99 -10.47
CA GLY A 147 15.10 -2.37 -10.99
C GLY A 147 15.54 -1.67 -12.29
N ALA A 148 14.77 -0.76 -12.86
CA ALA A 148 15.25 0.02 -14.00
C ALA A 148 16.48 0.85 -13.63
N SER A 149 17.55 0.76 -14.42
CA SER A 149 18.87 1.37 -14.13
C SER A 149 19.11 2.71 -14.84
N THR A 150 18.21 3.14 -15.73
CA THR A 150 18.34 4.40 -16.47
C THR A 150 18.34 5.60 -15.54
N THR A 151 19.28 6.53 -15.76
CA THR A 151 19.35 7.74 -14.94
C THR A 151 18.17 8.67 -15.20
N ARG A 152 17.78 9.44 -14.19
CA ARG A 152 16.69 10.42 -14.29
C ARG A 152 16.86 11.40 -15.45
N LYS A 153 18.11 11.87 -15.71
CA LYS A 153 18.42 12.81 -16.78
C LYS A 153 18.12 12.21 -18.15
N VAL A 154 18.60 10.99 -18.40
CA VAL A 154 18.41 10.27 -19.66
C VAL A 154 16.93 9.94 -19.89
N ALA A 155 16.24 9.40 -18.89
CA ALA A 155 14.83 9.06 -18.98
C ALA A 155 13.94 10.29 -19.24
N LYS A 156 14.22 11.41 -18.57
CA LYS A 156 13.47 12.66 -18.78
C LYS A 156 13.67 13.19 -20.19
N ALA A 157 14.91 13.22 -20.71
CA ALA A 157 15.21 13.64 -22.07
C ALA A 157 14.50 12.74 -23.09
N MET A 158 14.55 11.41 -22.91
CA MET A 158 13.87 10.45 -23.77
C MET A 158 12.37 10.74 -23.89
N ILE A 159 11.68 10.96 -22.78
CA ILE A 159 10.22 11.24 -22.79
C ILE A 159 9.93 12.62 -23.41
N GLN A 160 10.72 13.65 -23.08
CA GLN A 160 10.52 15.00 -23.58
C GLN A 160 10.77 15.13 -25.09
N GLU A 161 11.75 14.42 -25.60
CA GLU A 161 12.13 14.43 -27.03
C GLU A 161 11.31 13.44 -27.86
N GLY A 162 10.50 12.57 -27.21
CA GLY A 162 9.77 11.51 -27.90
C GLY A 162 10.69 10.45 -28.53
N ARG A 163 11.92 10.30 -28.01
CA ARG A 163 12.90 9.33 -28.50
C ARG A 163 12.48 7.91 -28.15
N ALA A 164 12.64 7.00 -29.11
CA ALA A 164 12.43 5.57 -28.85
C ALA A 164 13.39 5.05 -27.75
N PRO A 165 12.93 4.14 -26.88
CA PRO A 165 13.77 3.52 -25.85
C PRO A 165 14.85 2.63 -26.47
N SER A 166 16.09 2.73 -25.99
CA SER A 166 17.26 2.03 -26.50
C SER A 166 17.59 0.72 -25.73
N ASN A 167 16.95 0.51 -24.59
CA ASN A 167 17.16 -0.68 -23.74
C ASN A 167 15.91 -0.97 -22.89
N ARG A 168 15.92 -2.15 -22.19
CA ARG A 168 14.83 -2.61 -21.33
C ARG A 168 14.46 -1.59 -20.25
N SER A 169 15.43 -0.97 -19.59
CA SER A 169 15.17 0.01 -18.52
C SER A 169 14.48 1.27 -19.04
N GLU A 170 14.88 1.78 -20.21
CA GLU A 170 14.21 2.90 -20.87
C GLU A 170 12.79 2.50 -21.32
N ARG A 171 12.61 1.28 -21.84
CA ARG A 171 11.30 0.74 -22.20
C ARG A 171 10.38 0.66 -20.98
N MET A 172 10.85 0.14 -19.85
CA MET A 172 10.08 0.10 -18.60
C MET A 172 9.58 1.48 -18.17
N ILE A 173 10.43 2.51 -18.29
CA ILE A 173 10.08 3.88 -17.91
C ILE A 173 9.06 4.46 -18.89
N LEU A 174 9.23 4.27 -20.19
CA LEU A 174 8.28 4.74 -21.20
C LEU A 174 6.92 4.07 -21.03
N ASN A 175 6.89 2.75 -20.85
CA ASN A 175 5.67 1.99 -20.58
C ASN A 175 4.94 2.50 -19.33
N ASN A 176 5.69 2.82 -18.27
CA ASN A 176 5.09 3.35 -17.04
C ASN A 176 4.51 4.76 -17.26
N TYR A 177 5.19 5.61 -18.02
CA TYR A 177 4.66 6.91 -18.42
C TYR A 177 3.36 6.77 -19.21
N GLU A 178 3.33 5.90 -20.22
CA GLU A 178 2.14 5.61 -21.03
C GLU A 178 1.02 4.97 -20.20
N GLY A 179 1.37 4.08 -19.25
CA GLY A 179 0.44 3.49 -18.30
C GLY A 179 -0.24 4.53 -17.42
N MET A 180 0.51 5.53 -16.91
CA MET A 180 -0.07 6.63 -16.14
C MET A 180 -0.98 7.52 -17.00
N LEU A 181 -0.65 7.74 -18.27
CA LEU A 181 -1.55 8.44 -19.20
C LEU A 181 -2.80 7.61 -19.51
N TYR A 182 -2.67 6.28 -19.58
CA TYR A 182 -3.81 5.39 -19.75
C TYR A 182 -4.76 5.44 -18.54
N VAL A 183 -4.24 5.40 -17.32
CA VAL A 183 -5.01 5.55 -16.07
C VAL A 183 -5.92 6.78 -16.13
N ARG A 184 -5.44 7.90 -16.62
CA ARG A 184 -6.22 9.13 -16.74
C ARG A 184 -7.40 9.03 -17.70
N LYS A 185 -7.35 8.14 -18.69
CA LYS A 185 -8.45 7.96 -19.66
C LYS A 185 -9.67 7.26 -19.07
N PHE A 186 -9.47 6.41 -18.04
CA PHE A 186 -10.56 5.67 -17.41
C PHE A 186 -10.83 6.09 -15.96
N ILE A 187 -10.36 7.26 -15.55
CA ILE A 187 -10.46 7.75 -14.16
C ILE A 187 -11.90 7.76 -13.63
N HIS A 188 -12.89 8.02 -14.51
CA HIS A 188 -14.30 8.05 -14.14
C HIS A 188 -15.03 6.72 -14.41
N ALA A 189 -14.38 5.76 -15.05
CA ALA A 189 -14.95 4.44 -15.26
C ALA A 189 -14.79 3.55 -14.02
N PRO A 190 -15.71 2.61 -13.78
CA PRO A 190 -15.50 1.59 -12.76
C PRO A 190 -14.30 0.73 -13.11
N LEU A 191 -13.54 0.32 -12.09
CA LEU A 191 -12.42 -0.60 -12.27
C LEU A 191 -12.96 -2.00 -12.57
N THR A 192 -12.42 -2.65 -13.58
CA THR A 192 -12.73 -4.04 -13.92
C THR A 192 -11.44 -4.86 -14.05
N PRO A 193 -11.52 -6.20 -13.92
CA PRO A 193 -10.36 -7.07 -14.16
C PRO A 193 -9.68 -6.82 -15.50
N GLU A 194 -10.45 -6.58 -16.56
CA GLU A 194 -9.94 -6.33 -17.92
C GLU A 194 -9.12 -5.04 -17.98
N ILE A 195 -9.56 -3.97 -17.28
CA ILE A 195 -8.81 -2.71 -17.20
C ILE A 195 -7.48 -2.93 -16.46
N VAL A 196 -7.48 -3.70 -15.37
CA VAL A 196 -6.25 -4.00 -14.62
C VAL A 196 -5.28 -4.84 -15.46
N ILE A 197 -5.79 -5.84 -16.17
CA ILE A 197 -5.01 -6.70 -17.08
C ILE A 197 -4.41 -5.85 -18.23
N GLU A 198 -5.22 -5.00 -18.86
CA GLU A 198 -4.73 -4.12 -19.94
C GLU A 198 -3.70 -3.09 -19.43
N LEU A 199 -3.89 -2.57 -18.23
CA LEU A 199 -2.89 -1.68 -17.59
C LEU A 199 -1.57 -2.41 -17.39
N GLN A 200 -1.59 -3.63 -16.85
CA GLN A 200 -0.38 -4.44 -16.67
C GLN A 200 0.27 -4.75 -18.02
N ARG A 201 -0.50 -5.13 -19.05
CA ARG A 201 0.01 -5.36 -20.40
C ARG A 201 0.82 -4.17 -20.91
N ARG A 202 0.28 -2.95 -20.80
CA ARG A 202 0.96 -1.72 -21.19
C ARG A 202 2.22 -1.47 -20.39
N LEU A 203 2.18 -1.70 -19.09
CA LEU A 203 3.32 -1.51 -18.19
C LEU A 203 4.48 -2.47 -18.46
N THR A 204 4.20 -3.62 -19.10
CA THR A 204 5.18 -4.69 -19.31
C THR A 204 5.52 -4.96 -20.77
N GLU A 205 4.90 -4.25 -21.71
CA GLU A 205 5.10 -4.46 -23.14
C GLU A 205 6.59 -4.38 -23.55
N GLY A 206 7.10 -5.47 -24.15
CA GLY A 206 8.48 -5.58 -24.59
C GLY A 206 9.53 -5.55 -23.45
N THR A 207 9.13 -5.85 -22.21
CA THR A 207 10.02 -5.91 -21.04
C THR A 207 10.02 -7.27 -20.32
N LEU A 208 9.14 -8.19 -20.69
CA LEU A 208 9.10 -9.55 -20.14
C LEU A 208 10.01 -10.49 -20.92
N ASP A 209 10.57 -11.49 -20.23
CA ASP A 209 11.35 -12.56 -20.86
C ASP A 209 10.45 -13.49 -21.68
N ASP A 210 9.21 -13.77 -21.17
CA ASP A 210 8.10 -14.36 -21.93
C ASP A 210 7.11 -13.26 -22.33
N PRO A 211 7.05 -12.83 -23.61
CA PRO A 211 6.12 -11.81 -24.06
C PRO A 211 4.64 -12.18 -23.86
N ASP A 212 4.30 -13.49 -23.88
CA ASP A 212 2.94 -13.96 -23.73
C ASP A 212 2.44 -13.86 -22.27
N ALA A 213 3.30 -13.54 -21.32
CA ALA A 213 2.93 -13.28 -19.95
C ALA A 213 2.35 -11.86 -19.76
N ALA A 214 2.48 -10.95 -20.75
CA ALA A 214 1.89 -9.63 -20.69
C ALA A 214 0.37 -9.68 -20.88
N GLY A 215 -0.38 -9.04 -19.97
CA GLY A 215 -1.84 -8.97 -20.10
C GLY A 215 -2.57 -10.26 -19.70
N ARG A 216 -1.99 -11.09 -18.85
CA ARG A 216 -2.66 -12.24 -18.25
C ARG A 216 -2.21 -12.49 -16.81
N PHE A 217 -3.01 -13.15 -16.04
CA PHE A 217 -2.59 -13.66 -14.75
C PHE A 217 -1.51 -14.72 -14.90
N ARG A 218 -0.65 -14.83 -13.88
CA ARG A 218 0.31 -15.94 -13.77
C ARG A 218 -0.42 -17.27 -13.68
N ARG A 219 0.24 -18.32 -14.14
CA ARG A 219 -0.24 -19.70 -14.12
C ARG A 219 0.28 -20.45 -12.90
N ASP A 220 -0.27 -21.61 -12.62
CA ASP A 220 0.13 -22.46 -11.48
C ASP A 220 1.57 -22.99 -11.59
N ASP A 221 2.09 -23.14 -12.80
CA ASP A 221 3.47 -23.54 -13.08
C ASP A 221 4.48 -22.37 -13.02
N GLU A 222 4.01 -21.15 -12.95
CA GLU A 222 4.83 -19.95 -12.78
C GLU A 222 4.99 -19.66 -11.28
N HIS A 223 6.00 -20.29 -10.66
CA HIS A 223 6.27 -20.18 -9.22
C HIS A 223 6.85 -18.82 -8.86
N ILE A 224 5.98 -17.84 -8.58
CA ILE A 224 6.37 -16.50 -8.17
C ILE A 224 6.44 -16.42 -6.65
N VAL A 225 7.56 -15.94 -6.15
CA VAL A 225 7.78 -15.57 -4.74
C VAL A 225 8.47 -14.22 -4.69
N ILE A 226 8.23 -13.47 -3.64
CA ILE A 226 8.91 -12.21 -3.40
C ILE A 226 10.08 -12.47 -2.45
N GLU A 227 11.29 -12.17 -2.91
CA GLU A 227 12.53 -12.34 -2.17
C GLU A 227 13.26 -11.00 -2.05
N ASP A 228 14.11 -10.88 -1.04
CA ASP A 228 15.05 -9.77 -0.95
C ASP A 228 16.35 -10.06 -1.73
N GLU A 229 17.27 -9.09 -1.75
CA GLU A 229 18.57 -9.18 -2.44
C GLU A 229 19.46 -10.32 -1.93
N THR A 230 19.13 -10.91 -0.78
CA THR A 230 19.86 -12.05 -0.18
C THR A 230 19.18 -13.40 -0.43
N GLY A 231 18.07 -13.43 -1.19
CA GLY A 231 17.27 -14.63 -1.43
C GLY A 231 16.37 -15.02 -0.25
N THR A 232 16.22 -14.15 0.74
CA THR A 232 15.27 -14.39 1.83
C THR A 232 13.85 -14.19 1.32
N ARG A 233 13.02 -15.24 1.40
CA ARG A 233 11.60 -15.17 1.02
C ARG A 233 10.86 -14.22 1.95
N LEU A 234 10.27 -13.18 1.38
CA LEU A 234 9.50 -12.17 2.10
C LEU A 234 8.00 -12.46 2.04
N HIS A 235 7.52 -12.95 0.89
CA HIS A 235 6.10 -13.21 0.69
C HIS A 235 5.89 -14.36 -0.32
N THR A 236 4.84 -15.15 -0.09
CA THR A 236 4.33 -16.15 -1.04
C THR A 236 2.92 -15.76 -1.44
N PRO A 237 2.69 -15.38 -2.70
CA PRO A 237 1.37 -14.98 -3.17
C PRO A 237 0.34 -16.13 -3.11
N PRO A 238 -0.96 -15.81 -3.10
CA PRO A 238 -2.04 -16.80 -3.20
C PRO A 238 -1.92 -17.69 -4.44
N PRO A 239 -2.54 -18.90 -4.46
CA PRO A 239 -2.55 -19.77 -5.63
C PRO A 239 -3.12 -19.09 -6.89
N ALA A 240 -2.54 -19.39 -8.05
CA ALA A 240 -2.97 -18.76 -9.31
C ALA A 240 -4.44 -19.07 -9.66
N GLY A 241 -4.93 -20.24 -9.29
CA GLY A 241 -6.35 -20.61 -9.50
C GLY A 241 -7.37 -19.72 -8.79
N GLU A 242 -6.96 -18.98 -7.75
CA GLU A 242 -7.83 -18.04 -7.02
C GLU A 242 -7.87 -16.62 -7.63
N LEU A 243 -6.94 -16.30 -8.54
CA LEU A 243 -6.70 -14.91 -8.96
C LEU A 243 -7.90 -14.24 -9.64
N HIS A 244 -8.73 -15.00 -10.38
CA HIS A 244 -9.91 -14.46 -11.03
C HIS A 244 -10.97 -13.97 -10.02
N GLU A 245 -11.20 -14.73 -8.95
CA GLU A 245 -12.13 -14.37 -7.89
C GLU A 245 -11.57 -13.21 -7.06
N ARG A 246 -10.31 -13.29 -6.67
CA ARG A 246 -9.61 -12.24 -5.91
C ARG A 246 -9.59 -10.91 -6.65
N MET A 247 -9.33 -10.92 -7.97
CA MET A 247 -9.33 -9.71 -8.78
C MET A 247 -10.73 -9.07 -8.87
N ARG A 248 -11.79 -9.87 -8.99
CA ARG A 248 -13.16 -9.33 -8.96
C ARG A 248 -13.46 -8.67 -7.62
N ALA A 249 -13.19 -9.37 -6.51
CA ALA A 249 -13.39 -8.82 -5.17
C ALA A 249 -12.59 -7.52 -4.94
N MET A 250 -11.35 -7.45 -5.45
CA MET A 250 -10.54 -6.25 -5.40
C MET A 250 -11.15 -5.10 -6.22
N CYS A 251 -11.68 -5.39 -7.41
CA CYS A 251 -12.34 -4.38 -8.24
C CYS A 251 -13.65 -3.90 -7.60
N ASP A 252 -14.44 -4.78 -7.01
CA ASP A 252 -15.67 -4.43 -6.28
C ASP A 252 -15.35 -3.51 -5.09
N PHE A 253 -14.34 -3.85 -4.30
CA PHE A 253 -13.83 -3.00 -3.23
C PHE A 253 -13.36 -1.63 -3.76
N ALA A 254 -12.58 -1.59 -4.84
CA ALA A 254 -12.09 -0.36 -5.44
C ALA A 254 -13.22 0.56 -5.92
N ASN A 255 -14.32 -0.03 -6.39
CA ASN A 255 -15.51 0.70 -6.85
C ASN A 255 -16.46 1.12 -5.73
N GLY A 256 -16.24 0.67 -4.50
CA GLY A 256 -17.14 0.93 -3.38
C GLY A 256 -18.47 0.18 -3.49
N ALA A 257 -18.50 -0.94 -4.21
CA ALA A 257 -19.70 -1.74 -4.44
C ALA A 257 -20.14 -2.56 -3.23
N GLU A 258 -19.33 -2.60 -2.16
CA GLU A 258 -19.62 -3.39 -0.99
C GLU A 258 -20.71 -2.77 -0.12
N PRO A 259 -21.73 -3.54 0.27
CA PRO A 259 -22.65 -3.11 1.31
C PRO A 259 -21.90 -3.13 2.66
N GLY A 260 -21.89 -2.03 3.37
CA GLY A 260 -21.28 -2.01 4.70
C GLY A 260 -20.81 -0.63 5.14
N GLU A 261 -19.82 -0.63 5.99
CA GLU A 261 -19.26 0.59 6.57
C GLU A 261 -18.54 1.46 5.52
N PHE A 262 -18.65 2.76 5.69
CA PHE A 262 -17.92 3.73 4.87
C PHE A 262 -16.40 3.55 5.02
N VAL A 263 -15.73 3.34 3.90
CA VAL A 263 -14.24 3.34 3.81
C VAL A 263 -13.81 4.69 3.25
N PRO A 264 -13.05 5.51 3.99
CA PRO A 264 -12.55 6.78 3.46
C PRO A 264 -11.79 6.59 2.16
N PRO A 265 -11.97 7.45 1.14
CA PRO A 265 -11.39 7.24 -0.18
C PRO A 265 -9.86 7.07 -0.19
N ALA A 266 -9.13 7.90 0.58
CA ALA A 266 -7.67 7.76 0.70
C ALA A 266 -7.26 6.40 1.32
N VAL A 267 -8.04 5.91 2.29
CA VAL A 267 -7.83 4.57 2.88
C VAL A 267 -8.06 3.49 1.83
N ARG A 268 -9.15 3.58 1.05
CA ARG A 268 -9.46 2.66 -0.04
C ARG A 268 -8.34 2.61 -1.07
N ALA A 269 -7.83 3.74 -1.50
CA ALA A 269 -6.73 3.83 -2.46
C ALA A 269 -5.44 3.15 -1.95
N ILE A 270 -5.10 3.36 -0.68
CA ILE A 270 -3.93 2.74 -0.04
C ILE A 270 -4.13 1.22 0.09
N LEU A 271 -5.32 0.78 0.48
CA LEU A 271 -5.63 -0.65 0.61
C LEU A 271 -5.69 -1.36 -0.74
N LEU A 272 -6.15 -0.69 -1.81
CA LEU A 272 -6.09 -1.19 -3.18
C LEU A 272 -4.64 -1.43 -3.64
N HIS A 273 -3.74 -0.48 -3.33
CA HIS A 273 -2.31 -0.65 -3.57
C HIS A 273 -1.74 -1.88 -2.83
N PHE A 274 -2.09 -2.03 -1.55
CA PHE A 274 -1.69 -3.20 -0.75
C PHE A 274 -2.20 -4.50 -1.36
N TRP A 275 -3.49 -4.55 -1.70
CA TRP A 275 -4.16 -5.77 -2.17
C TRP A 275 -3.55 -6.33 -3.44
N LEU A 276 -3.38 -5.52 -4.48
CA LEU A 276 -2.76 -5.98 -5.72
C LEU A 276 -1.31 -6.45 -5.50
N ALA A 277 -0.56 -5.71 -4.68
CA ALA A 277 0.82 -6.08 -4.39
C ALA A 277 0.92 -7.40 -3.59
N TYR A 278 -0.02 -7.68 -2.69
CA TYR A 278 -0.11 -8.93 -1.94
C TYR A 278 -0.53 -10.10 -2.83
N ASP A 279 -1.61 -9.96 -3.59
CA ASP A 279 -2.10 -11.04 -4.48
C ASP A 279 -1.10 -11.36 -5.60
N HIS A 280 -0.29 -10.37 -5.97
CA HIS A 280 0.78 -10.51 -6.95
C HIS A 280 0.35 -11.29 -8.20
N PRO A 281 -0.72 -10.82 -8.89
CA PRO A 281 -1.43 -11.64 -9.87
C PRO A 281 -0.68 -11.87 -11.18
N PHE A 282 0.41 -11.16 -11.42
CA PHE A 282 1.16 -11.19 -12.68
C PHE A 282 2.57 -11.74 -12.48
N VAL A 283 3.20 -12.18 -13.57
CA VAL A 283 4.61 -12.61 -13.56
C VAL A 283 5.54 -11.42 -13.26
N ASP A 284 5.24 -10.23 -13.83
CA ASP A 284 5.95 -8.97 -13.56
C ASP A 284 4.97 -7.78 -13.68
N GLY A 285 5.40 -6.61 -13.21
CA GLY A 285 4.63 -5.38 -13.27
C GLY A 285 3.67 -5.17 -12.10
N ASN A 286 3.60 -6.08 -11.14
CA ASN A 286 2.68 -5.97 -10.00
C ASN A 286 2.84 -4.68 -9.21
N GLY A 287 4.05 -4.31 -8.84
CA GLY A 287 4.32 -3.08 -8.09
C GLY A 287 3.95 -1.82 -8.89
N ARG A 288 4.29 -1.77 -10.18
CA ARG A 288 3.93 -0.64 -11.07
C ARG A 288 2.42 -0.53 -11.23
N THR A 289 1.72 -1.65 -11.43
CA THR A 289 0.25 -1.70 -11.52
C THR A 289 -0.41 -1.27 -10.21
N ALA A 290 0.06 -1.76 -9.06
CA ALA A 290 -0.48 -1.40 -7.74
C ALA A 290 -0.39 0.12 -7.47
N ARG A 291 0.75 0.74 -7.80
CA ARG A 291 0.92 2.20 -7.66
C ARG A 291 0.07 2.98 -8.66
N ALA A 292 -0.06 2.50 -9.88
CA ALA A 292 -0.93 3.13 -10.88
C ALA A 292 -2.42 3.09 -10.45
N LEU A 293 -2.88 1.98 -9.84
CA LEU A 293 -4.23 1.87 -9.28
C LEU A 293 -4.45 2.77 -8.06
N PHE A 294 -3.42 2.97 -7.22
CA PHE A 294 -3.48 3.97 -6.17
C PHE A 294 -3.77 5.36 -6.74
N TYR A 295 -3.05 5.79 -7.78
CA TYR A 295 -3.28 7.08 -8.42
C TYR A 295 -4.66 7.17 -9.07
N TRP A 296 -5.11 6.10 -9.73
CA TRP A 296 -6.47 6.03 -10.28
C TRP A 296 -7.52 6.27 -9.19
N SER A 297 -7.42 5.56 -8.08
CA SER A 297 -8.39 5.66 -6.99
C SER A 297 -8.39 7.05 -6.35
N MET A 298 -7.21 7.62 -6.06
CA MET A 298 -7.09 8.97 -5.50
C MET A 298 -7.67 10.04 -6.43
N ALA A 299 -7.33 9.97 -7.72
CA ALA A 299 -7.77 10.96 -8.69
C ALA A 299 -9.28 10.86 -8.97
N ARG A 300 -9.84 9.64 -9.01
CA ARG A 300 -11.29 9.39 -9.14
C ARG A 300 -12.09 10.06 -8.03
N GLU A 301 -11.56 10.04 -6.82
CA GLU A 301 -12.20 10.60 -5.63
C GLU A 301 -11.86 12.10 -5.42
N GLY A 302 -11.19 12.73 -6.39
CA GLY A 302 -10.93 14.17 -6.38
C GLY A 302 -9.74 14.62 -5.53
N TYR A 303 -8.83 13.70 -5.18
CA TYR A 303 -7.56 14.06 -4.51
C TYR A 303 -6.55 14.57 -5.54
N TRP A 304 -6.81 15.74 -6.07
CA TRP A 304 -6.08 16.35 -7.18
C TRP A 304 -4.58 16.53 -6.92
N LEU A 305 -4.17 16.75 -5.67
CA LEU A 305 -2.76 16.96 -5.34
C LEU A 305 -1.92 15.71 -5.63
N CYS A 306 -2.52 14.51 -5.55
CA CYS A 306 -1.82 13.26 -5.85
C CYS A 306 -1.34 13.19 -7.30
N GLU A 307 -1.97 13.91 -8.24
CA GLU A 307 -1.50 14.01 -9.61
C GLU A 307 -0.18 14.80 -9.75
N TYR A 308 0.21 15.57 -8.74
CA TYR A 308 1.39 16.45 -8.75
C TYR A 308 2.54 15.96 -7.86
N VAL A 309 2.40 14.81 -7.23
CA VAL A 309 3.43 14.23 -6.38
C VAL A 309 3.76 12.80 -6.80
N SER A 310 5.03 12.40 -6.65
CA SER A 310 5.46 11.02 -6.89
C SER A 310 5.67 10.31 -5.57
N ILE A 311 4.76 9.37 -5.24
CA ILE A 311 4.91 8.49 -4.06
C ILE A 311 6.11 7.57 -4.23
N SER A 312 6.37 7.06 -5.45
CA SER A 312 7.48 6.15 -5.70
C SER A 312 8.83 6.76 -5.42
N ARG A 313 8.97 8.08 -5.52
CA ARG A 313 10.18 8.79 -5.14
C ARG A 313 10.50 8.62 -3.64
N ILE A 314 9.46 8.62 -2.79
CA ILE A 314 9.60 8.46 -1.34
C ILE A 314 9.80 6.98 -1.02
N LEU A 315 8.99 6.09 -1.61
CA LEU A 315 9.10 4.64 -1.43
C LEU A 315 10.50 4.13 -1.79
N ARG A 316 11.07 4.63 -2.88
CA ARG A 316 12.41 4.26 -3.33
C ARG A 316 13.51 4.65 -2.33
N LYS A 317 13.38 5.78 -1.65
CA LYS A 317 14.32 6.22 -0.61
C LYS A 317 14.27 5.37 0.65
N ALA A 318 13.14 4.71 0.91
CA ALA A 318 12.87 3.96 2.12
C ALA A 318 12.38 2.53 1.82
N ARG A 319 12.99 1.84 0.82
CA ARG A 319 12.59 0.50 0.35
C ARG A 319 12.41 -0.51 1.49
N ALA A 320 13.34 -0.52 2.45
CA ALA A 320 13.27 -1.43 3.58
C ALA A 320 12.05 -1.16 4.50
N GLN A 321 11.64 0.11 4.65
CA GLN A 321 10.46 0.46 5.44
C GLN A 321 9.18 0.11 4.68
N TYR A 322 9.18 0.31 3.36
CA TYR A 322 8.08 -0.08 2.49
C TYR A 322 7.85 -1.60 2.55
N ALA A 323 8.87 -2.42 2.32
CA ALA A 323 8.78 -3.87 2.44
C ALA A 323 8.38 -4.32 3.87
N ARG A 324 8.93 -3.66 4.90
CA ARG A 324 8.60 -3.96 6.29
C ARG A 324 7.14 -3.70 6.63
N SER A 325 6.50 -2.71 5.99
CA SER A 325 5.07 -2.43 6.23
C SER A 325 4.16 -3.59 5.78
N TYR A 326 4.52 -4.30 4.70
CA TYR A 326 3.85 -5.55 4.30
C TYR A 326 4.10 -6.67 5.31
N LEU A 327 5.35 -6.90 5.68
CA LEU A 327 5.71 -7.95 6.64
C LEU A 327 5.06 -7.76 8.00
N TYR A 328 4.92 -6.53 8.47
CA TYR A 328 4.21 -6.24 9.71
C TYR A 328 2.72 -6.59 9.61
N THR A 329 2.10 -6.31 8.47
CA THR A 329 0.71 -6.69 8.22
C THR A 329 0.54 -8.21 8.24
N GLU A 330 1.37 -8.94 7.50
CA GLU A 330 1.26 -10.40 7.37
C GLU A 330 1.63 -11.17 8.65
N THR A 331 2.46 -10.59 9.50
CA THR A 331 2.95 -11.25 10.72
C THR A 331 2.19 -10.87 11.99
N ASP A 332 1.20 -9.96 11.92
CA ASP A 332 0.36 -9.56 13.06
C ASP A 332 -1.14 -9.58 12.70
N ASP A 333 -1.74 -10.76 12.64
CA ASP A 333 -3.19 -10.99 12.45
C ASP A 333 -3.76 -10.30 11.18
N ASN A 334 -3.00 -10.22 10.08
CA ASN A 334 -3.38 -9.55 8.83
C ASN A 334 -3.81 -8.07 9.05
N ASP A 335 -3.15 -7.37 9.97
CA ASP A 335 -3.44 -5.98 10.32
C ASP A 335 -2.84 -4.99 9.30
N ALA A 336 -3.61 -4.64 8.29
CA ALA A 336 -3.22 -3.70 7.24
C ALA A 336 -3.01 -2.24 7.74
N THR A 337 -3.29 -1.95 9.02
CA THR A 337 -3.04 -0.63 9.61
C THR A 337 -1.56 -0.24 9.54
N TYR A 338 -0.65 -1.22 9.61
CA TYR A 338 0.79 -0.96 9.48
C TYR A 338 1.14 -0.38 8.11
N PHE A 339 0.63 -1.00 7.04
CA PHE A 339 0.81 -0.51 5.68
C PHE A 339 0.09 0.82 5.47
N LEU A 340 -1.14 0.93 5.95
CA LEU A 340 -1.96 2.14 5.87
C LEU A 340 -1.24 3.34 6.46
N LEU A 341 -0.78 3.24 7.71
CA LEU A 341 -0.06 4.31 8.39
C LEU A 341 1.28 4.65 7.74
N TYR A 342 1.97 3.66 7.17
CA TYR A 342 3.19 3.92 6.41
C TYR A 342 2.89 4.75 5.17
N GLN A 343 1.90 4.35 4.37
CA GLN A 343 1.53 5.03 3.13
C GLN A 343 0.95 6.44 3.37
N MET A 344 0.20 6.64 4.45
CA MET A 344 -0.30 7.97 4.82
C MET A 344 0.82 8.98 5.12
N ARG A 345 2.00 8.50 5.52
CA ARG A 345 3.19 9.36 5.76
C ARG A 345 3.97 9.66 4.47
N VAL A 346 3.80 8.82 3.45
CA VAL A 346 4.43 8.97 2.13
C VAL A 346 3.78 10.10 1.35
#